data_b70a5bdda33f3a03dbb9ef2305e48602
#
_entry.id   b70a5bdda33f3a03dbb9ef2305e48602
#
_cell.length_a   1.000
_cell.length_b   1.000
_cell.length_c   1.000
_cell.angle_alpha   90.00
_cell.angle_beta   90.00
_cell.angle_gamma   90.00
#
_symmetry.space_group_name_H-M   'P 1'
#
loop_
_entity.id
_entity.type
_entity.pdbx_description
1 polymer ?
#
loop_
_entity_poly.entity_id
_entity_poly.type
_entity_poly.pdbx_seq_one_letter_code
_entity_poly.pdbx_strand_id
1 'polypeptide(L)'
;MENVVHLYFRDIEEVRAQESGPIVNYLRDHTVDRDYFSKLSVAISVHTPEEYLFSNYMDRRSFCLHTPAESGFFQETYMHKHNFFELMYIMRGEASVMIEDEEVHYSAGNLCLLNRSTMHRETDMASADILYIGIDPSLITQWPKGLVQPFGYKSILNRFFSENLSERAACKRDYVDFQLLGEDPIPQIANELIRAYSEKRVGYQFDIYSSLLRLFAALENPELYRAEYVSLGYGRELITLEKAKKLIEERHGNVRRAELARELHYSCEYLSRIMKEHTGYTLKVYCQKIQLREAARLLKASELPVSRIAASLGYENRTQFYKIFEREYQMTPTEYREKAHAKR
;
A
#
# COMPACT_ATOMS: atom_id res chain seq x y z
N MET A 1 1.87 6.47 35.53
CA MET A 1 0.78 6.09 34.62
C MET A 1 -0.10 7.28 34.23
N GLU A 2 -0.57 8.11 35.11
CA GLU A 2 -1.41 9.29 34.79
C GLU A 2 -0.78 10.30 33.78
N ASN A 3 0.53 10.43 33.75
CA ASN A 3 1.20 11.43 32.90
C ASN A 3 1.28 11.07 31.37
N VAL A 4 1.25 9.80 31.03
CA VAL A 4 1.40 9.37 29.60
C VAL A 4 0.05 9.49 28.88
N VAL A 5 -1.02 9.04 29.51
CA VAL A 5 -2.38 9.13 28.95
C VAL A 5 -2.80 10.59 28.74
N HIS A 6 -2.49 11.49 29.69
CA HIS A 6 -2.84 12.91 29.57
C HIS A 6 -2.05 13.69 28.50
N LEU A 7 -0.86 13.24 28.09
CA LEU A 7 -0.08 13.89 27.04
C LEU A 7 -0.64 13.62 25.63
N TYR A 8 -1.15 12.41 25.41
CA TYR A 8 -1.52 11.94 24.05
C TYR A 8 -3.01 12.10 23.72
N PHE A 9 -3.88 12.39 24.70
CA PHE A 9 -5.33 12.42 24.51
C PHE A 9 -5.99 13.77 24.82
N ARG A 10 -5.22 14.86 24.88
CA ARG A 10 -5.76 16.21 25.06
C ARG A 10 -6.27 16.81 23.76
N ASP A 11 -7.41 17.46 23.83
CA ASP A 11 -7.97 18.33 22.78
C ASP A 11 -8.30 17.64 21.45
N ILE A 12 -8.75 16.37 21.49
CA ILE A 12 -9.18 15.61 20.32
C ILE A 12 -10.67 15.32 20.39
N GLU A 13 -11.31 15.22 19.22
CA GLU A 13 -12.71 14.80 19.11
C GLU A 13 -12.87 13.35 19.62
N GLU A 14 -13.66 13.15 20.67
CA GLU A 14 -14.00 11.81 21.15
C GLU A 14 -15.03 11.15 20.22
N VAL A 15 -14.74 9.92 19.81
CA VAL A 15 -15.64 9.08 19.02
C VAL A 15 -15.98 7.84 19.84
N ARG A 16 -17.28 7.54 19.99
CA ARG A 16 -17.73 6.35 20.69
C ARG A 16 -17.75 5.15 19.74
N ALA A 17 -17.22 4.00 20.19
CA ALA A 17 -17.16 2.76 19.39
C ALA A 17 -18.53 2.25 18.90
N GLN A 18 -19.62 2.70 19.52
CA GLN A 18 -21.00 2.34 19.15
C GLN A 18 -21.58 3.20 18.01
N GLU A 19 -20.88 4.27 17.62
CA GLU A 19 -21.32 5.14 16.53
C GLU A 19 -20.89 4.52 15.20
N SER A 20 -21.84 4.23 14.32
CA SER A 20 -21.53 3.83 12.95
C SER A 20 -21.06 5.06 12.16
N GLY A 21 -19.84 5.04 11.67
CA GLY A 21 -19.29 6.14 10.87
C GLY A 21 -18.01 5.73 10.15
N PRO A 22 -17.51 6.56 9.22
CA PRO A 22 -16.31 6.27 8.45
C PRO A 22 -15.08 5.91 9.29
N ILE A 23 -14.94 6.51 10.47
CA ILE A 23 -13.84 6.25 11.41
C ILE A 23 -13.95 4.84 11.99
N VAL A 24 -15.15 4.46 12.45
CA VAL A 24 -15.40 3.13 13.02
C VAL A 24 -15.26 2.05 11.94
N ASN A 25 -15.72 2.32 10.73
CA ASN A 25 -15.54 1.43 9.58
C ASN A 25 -14.06 1.29 9.22
N TYR A 26 -13.29 2.38 9.25
CA TYR A 26 -11.85 2.33 9.05
C TYR A 26 -11.15 1.41 10.07
N LEU A 27 -11.48 1.57 11.35
CA LEU A 27 -10.89 0.77 12.42
C LEU A 27 -11.35 -0.70 12.38
N ARG A 28 -12.58 -0.99 11.92
CA ARG A 28 -13.10 -2.35 11.80
C ARG A 28 -12.68 -3.08 10.54
N ASP A 29 -12.84 -2.43 9.40
CA ASP A 29 -12.77 -3.08 8.08
C ASP A 29 -11.50 -2.70 7.33
N HIS A 30 -10.67 -1.80 7.89
CA HIS A 30 -9.49 -1.21 7.24
C HIS A 30 -9.77 -0.67 5.82
N THR A 31 -11.06 -0.39 5.53
CA THR A 31 -11.50 0.22 4.28
C THR A 31 -11.29 1.72 4.36
N VAL A 32 -10.16 2.15 3.85
CA VAL A 32 -9.73 3.54 3.82
C VAL A 32 -10.46 4.26 2.70
N ASP A 33 -11.29 5.24 3.04
CA ASP A 33 -11.62 6.28 2.09
C ASP A 33 -10.38 7.18 1.89
N ARG A 34 -9.87 7.26 0.65
CA ARG A 34 -8.65 8.02 0.30
C ARG A 34 -8.69 9.49 0.73
N ASP A 35 -9.90 10.03 0.93
CA ASP A 35 -10.09 11.40 1.41
C ASP A 35 -9.85 11.57 2.92
N TYR A 36 -9.72 10.47 3.68
CA TYR A 36 -9.45 10.48 5.12
C TYR A 36 -7.97 10.56 5.47
N PHE A 37 -7.06 10.10 4.59
CA PHE A 37 -5.63 10.06 4.91
C PHE A 37 -4.90 11.31 4.46
N SER A 38 -4.18 11.88 5.40
CA SER A 38 -3.11 12.86 5.15
C SER A 38 -1.84 12.12 4.65
N LYS A 39 -0.86 12.87 4.16
CA LYS A 39 0.44 12.33 3.73
C LYS A 39 1.20 11.64 4.87
N LEU A 40 0.88 11.99 6.12
CA LEU A 40 1.39 11.38 7.34
C LEU A 40 0.26 11.28 8.36
N SER A 41 0.18 10.14 9.04
CA SER A 41 -0.68 9.93 10.21
C SER A 41 0.16 9.45 11.38
N VAL A 42 -0.22 9.84 12.59
CA VAL A 42 0.39 9.35 13.83
C VAL A 42 -0.72 8.84 14.72
N ALA A 43 -0.72 7.54 15.02
CA ALA A 43 -1.73 6.94 15.88
C ALA A 43 -1.07 6.30 17.10
N ILE A 44 -1.77 6.33 18.23
CA ILE A 44 -1.35 5.70 19.47
C ILE A 44 -2.47 4.82 19.98
N SER A 45 -2.10 3.61 20.33
CA SER A 45 -2.92 2.60 20.97
C SER A 45 -2.42 2.38 22.39
N VAL A 46 -3.26 2.56 23.38
CA VAL A 46 -2.94 2.37 24.80
C VAL A 46 -3.93 1.40 25.42
N HIS A 47 -3.40 0.39 26.11
CA HIS A 47 -4.20 -0.59 26.84
C HIS A 47 -4.09 -0.35 28.33
N THR A 48 -5.24 -0.22 28.99
CA THR A 48 -5.37 -0.22 30.45
C THR A 48 -6.26 -1.40 30.87
N PRO A 49 -6.28 -1.78 32.18
CA PRO A 49 -7.19 -2.85 32.64
C PRO A 49 -8.67 -2.55 32.39
N GLU A 50 -9.07 -1.28 32.34
CA GLU A 50 -10.45 -0.84 32.25
C GLU A 50 -10.86 -0.50 30.82
N GLU A 51 -9.94 0.02 30.00
CA GLU A 51 -10.27 0.54 28.70
C GLU A 51 -9.11 0.44 27.71
N TYR A 52 -9.50 0.47 26.45
CA TYR A 52 -8.63 0.61 25.30
C TYR A 52 -8.81 2.00 24.69
N LEU A 53 -7.71 2.70 24.49
CA LEU A 53 -7.66 4.05 23.94
C LEU A 53 -6.90 4.05 22.62
N PHE A 54 -7.51 4.60 21.59
CA PHE A 54 -6.86 4.79 20.29
C PHE A 54 -7.02 6.23 19.84
N SER A 55 -5.92 6.93 19.64
CA SER A 55 -5.92 8.28 19.07
C SER A 55 -5.21 8.30 17.73
N ASN A 56 -5.72 9.11 16.80
CA ASN A 56 -5.09 9.31 15.48
C ASN A 56 -5.00 10.80 15.17
N TYR A 57 -3.80 11.25 14.84
CA TYR A 57 -3.45 12.62 14.53
C TYR A 57 -3.17 12.75 13.03
N MET A 58 -3.89 13.65 12.36
CA MET A 58 -3.80 13.87 10.92
C MET A 58 -4.02 15.35 10.57
N ASP A 59 -3.62 15.76 9.36
CA ASP A 59 -3.80 17.13 8.89
C ASP A 59 -5.25 17.61 8.91
N ARG A 60 -6.18 16.76 8.47
CA ARG A 60 -7.59 17.13 8.30
C ARG A 60 -8.42 16.93 9.54
N ARG A 61 -8.26 15.80 10.22
CA ARG A 61 -9.08 15.44 11.38
C ARG A 61 -8.30 14.51 12.31
N SER A 62 -8.15 14.94 13.55
CA SER A 62 -7.65 14.08 14.63
C SER A 62 -8.83 13.60 15.47
N PHE A 63 -8.76 12.36 15.96
CA PHE A 63 -9.82 11.78 16.78
C PHE A 63 -9.24 10.84 17.84
N CYS A 64 -10.00 10.61 18.91
CA CYS A 64 -9.74 9.61 19.93
C CYS A 64 -10.93 8.67 20.08
N LEU A 65 -10.67 7.38 20.14
CA LEU A 65 -11.66 6.34 20.38
C LEU A 65 -11.41 5.72 21.74
N HIS A 66 -12.45 5.71 22.60
CA HIS A 66 -12.47 5.02 23.86
C HIS A 66 -13.37 3.79 23.76
N THR A 67 -12.89 2.63 24.18
CA THR A 67 -13.70 1.43 24.28
C THR A 67 -13.42 0.72 25.62
N PRO A 68 -14.43 0.15 26.29
CA PRO A 68 -14.18 -0.71 27.43
C PRO A 68 -13.29 -1.91 27.04
N ALA A 69 -12.37 -2.30 27.90
CA ALA A 69 -11.49 -3.44 27.65
C ALA A 69 -12.27 -4.73 27.39
N GLU A 70 -13.44 -4.90 28.00
CA GLU A 70 -14.33 -6.04 27.83
C GLU A 70 -15.06 -6.06 26.47
N SER A 71 -15.03 -4.97 25.70
CA SER A 71 -15.80 -4.85 24.45
C SER A 71 -15.32 -5.79 23.33
N GLY A 72 -14.10 -6.29 23.43
CA GLY A 72 -13.48 -7.11 22.39
C GLY A 72 -13.23 -6.38 21.05
N PHE A 73 -13.49 -5.07 21.00
CA PHE A 73 -13.45 -4.27 19.77
C PHE A 73 -12.12 -4.36 19.02
N PHE A 74 -11.01 -4.50 19.73
CA PHE A 74 -9.66 -4.62 19.19
C PHE A 74 -9.03 -6.00 19.44
N GLN A 75 -9.76 -6.96 20.02
CA GLN A 75 -9.24 -8.31 20.28
C GLN A 75 -9.18 -9.18 19.02
N GLU A 76 -9.97 -8.84 18.00
CA GLU A 76 -9.97 -9.54 16.72
C GLU A 76 -9.53 -8.59 15.60
N THR A 77 -8.23 -8.34 15.49
CA THR A 77 -7.68 -7.71 14.30
C THR A 77 -7.62 -8.76 13.17
N TYR A 78 -8.19 -8.41 12.03
CA TYR A 78 -8.11 -9.26 10.83
C TYR A 78 -6.81 -8.99 10.09
N MET A 79 -6.30 -9.99 9.36
CA MET A 79 -5.20 -9.79 8.43
C MET A 79 -5.57 -8.68 7.46
N HIS A 80 -4.78 -7.61 7.46
CA HIS A 80 -5.03 -6.41 6.66
C HIS A 80 -3.72 -5.89 6.05
N LYS A 81 -3.84 -4.93 5.16
CA LYS A 81 -2.73 -4.22 4.53
C LYS A 81 -3.14 -2.78 4.27
N HIS A 82 -2.17 -1.90 4.15
CA HIS A 82 -2.39 -0.49 3.86
C HIS A 82 -1.95 -0.10 2.45
N ASN A 83 -2.32 1.09 1.99
CA ASN A 83 -1.78 1.71 0.78
C ASN A 83 -0.64 2.70 1.08
N PHE A 84 -0.22 2.78 2.34
CA PHE A 84 0.89 3.58 2.87
C PHE A 84 1.91 2.67 3.56
N PHE A 85 3.12 3.17 3.79
CA PHE A 85 4.09 2.49 4.65
C PHE A 85 3.69 2.69 6.10
N GLU A 86 3.74 1.64 6.90
CA GLU A 86 3.41 1.71 8.31
C GLU A 86 4.62 1.38 9.17
N LEU A 87 4.95 2.31 10.06
CA LEU A 87 5.91 2.08 11.12
C LEU A 87 5.12 1.79 12.39
N MET A 88 5.33 0.62 12.97
CA MET A 88 4.78 0.19 14.24
C MET A 88 5.89 0.13 15.29
N TYR A 89 5.79 0.91 16.34
CA TYR A 89 6.77 1.02 17.42
C TYR A 89 6.13 0.66 18.76
N ILE A 90 6.76 -0.23 19.52
CA ILE A 90 6.28 -0.63 20.85
C ILE A 90 6.79 0.35 21.88
N MET A 91 5.88 1.16 22.42
CA MET A 91 6.18 2.18 23.45
C MET A 91 6.37 1.55 24.82
N ARG A 92 5.58 0.51 25.13
CA ARG A 92 5.57 -0.19 26.42
C ARG A 92 5.06 -1.62 26.23
N GLY A 93 5.54 -2.54 27.06
CA GLY A 93 5.10 -3.93 27.07
C GLY A 93 5.67 -4.75 25.93
N GLU A 94 4.89 -5.74 25.51
CA GLU A 94 5.23 -6.67 24.45
C GLU A 94 4.02 -6.85 23.53
N ALA A 95 4.27 -7.02 22.23
CA ALA A 95 3.25 -7.30 21.21
C ALA A 95 3.68 -8.43 20.31
N SER A 96 2.72 -9.24 19.88
CA SER A 96 2.90 -10.24 18.83
C SER A 96 2.17 -9.79 17.57
N VAL A 97 2.85 -9.88 16.43
CA VAL A 97 2.32 -9.47 15.13
C VAL A 97 2.50 -10.60 14.13
N MET A 98 1.40 -11.03 13.54
CA MET A 98 1.45 -11.91 12.39
C MET A 98 1.78 -11.07 11.15
N ILE A 99 2.95 -11.28 10.56
CA ILE A 99 3.37 -10.66 9.30
C ILE A 99 3.38 -11.75 8.23
N GLU A 100 2.45 -11.67 7.28
CA GLU A 100 2.16 -12.74 6.32
C GLU A 100 1.83 -14.06 7.04
N ASP A 101 2.69 -15.04 6.95
CA ASP A 101 2.51 -16.38 7.56
C ASP A 101 3.41 -16.56 8.81
N GLU A 102 4.13 -15.53 9.27
CA GLU A 102 5.08 -15.62 10.39
C GLU A 102 4.64 -14.73 11.56
N GLU A 103 4.69 -15.26 12.76
CA GLU A 103 4.45 -14.53 13.99
C GLU A 103 5.77 -13.97 14.53
N VAL A 104 5.82 -12.63 14.67
CA VAL A 104 6.99 -11.89 15.14
C VAL A 104 6.66 -11.23 16.47
N HIS A 105 7.57 -11.35 17.45
CA HIS A 105 7.41 -10.78 18.79
C HIS A 105 8.26 -9.53 18.95
N TYR A 106 7.62 -8.47 19.42
CA TYR A 106 8.24 -7.16 19.65
C TYR A 106 8.12 -6.78 21.11
N SER A 107 9.21 -6.29 21.69
CA SER A 107 9.25 -5.70 23.04
C SER A 107 9.42 -4.17 22.95
N ALA A 108 9.20 -3.49 24.08
CA ALA A 108 9.34 -2.04 24.17
C ALA A 108 10.68 -1.54 23.58
N GLY A 109 10.61 -0.48 22.80
CA GLY A 109 11.73 0.11 22.06
C GLY A 109 11.98 -0.48 20.68
N ASN A 110 11.43 -1.66 20.37
CA ASN A 110 11.54 -2.27 19.04
C ASN A 110 10.43 -1.78 18.11
N LEU A 111 10.71 -1.84 16.83
CA LEU A 111 9.74 -1.42 15.81
C LEU A 111 9.92 -2.18 14.49
N CYS A 112 8.87 -2.20 13.69
CA CYS A 112 8.93 -2.62 12.30
C CYS A 112 8.40 -1.54 11.36
N LEU A 113 8.93 -1.53 10.13
CA LEU A 113 8.46 -0.70 9.04
C LEU A 113 7.93 -1.61 7.93
N LEU A 114 6.62 -1.65 7.76
CA LEU A 114 5.90 -2.51 6.84
C LEU A 114 5.71 -1.83 5.47
N ASN A 115 5.88 -2.60 4.39
CA ASN A 115 5.51 -2.15 3.06
C ASN A 115 3.99 -2.21 2.86
N ARG A 116 3.49 -1.42 1.93
CA ARG A 116 2.07 -1.20 1.57
C ARG A 116 1.26 -2.46 1.29
N SER A 117 1.87 -3.54 0.88
CA SER A 117 1.18 -4.79 0.55
C SER A 117 1.47 -5.94 1.50
N THR A 118 2.22 -5.68 2.54
CA THR A 118 2.52 -6.67 3.56
C THR A 118 1.28 -6.88 4.41
N MET A 119 0.72 -8.11 4.33
CA MET A 119 -0.41 -8.53 5.16
C MET A 119 0.06 -8.68 6.60
N HIS A 120 -0.63 -8.06 7.53
CA HIS A 120 -0.29 -8.16 8.94
C HIS A 120 -1.53 -8.07 9.83
N ARG A 121 -1.39 -8.49 11.06
CA ARG A 121 -2.33 -8.26 12.16
C ARG A 121 -1.60 -8.38 13.48
N GLU A 122 -2.03 -7.64 14.44
CA GLU A 122 -1.61 -7.82 15.83
C GLU A 122 -2.34 -9.05 16.40
N THR A 123 -1.61 -9.99 16.96
CA THR A 123 -2.16 -11.23 17.54
C THR A 123 -2.26 -11.18 19.05
N ASP A 124 -1.33 -10.45 19.70
CA ASP A 124 -1.38 -10.15 21.13
C ASP A 124 -0.89 -8.71 21.37
N MET A 125 -1.76 -7.89 21.96
CA MET A 125 -1.49 -6.49 22.31
C MET A 125 -1.94 -6.15 23.74
N ALA A 126 -2.42 -7.12 24.50
CA ALA A 126 -3.11 -6.87 25.78
C ALA A 126 -2.25 -6.11 26.80
N SER A 127 -0.93 -6.15 26.67
CA SER A 127 0.02 -5.48 27.56
C SER A 127 0.83 -4.37 26.87
N ALA A 128 0.57 -4.07 25.59
CA ALA A 128 1.38 -3.17 24.80
C ALA A 128 0.72 -1.80 24.58
N ASP A 129 1.52 -0.73 24.71
CA ASP A 129 1.20 0.56 24.12
C ASP A 129 1.97 0.68 22.80
N ILE A 130 1.29 1.02 21.73
CA ILE A 130 1.86 1.00 20.36
C ILE A 130 1.67 2.36 19.69
N LEU A 131 2.73 2.86 19.09
CA LEU A 131 2.72 4.02 18.20
C LEU A 131 2.75 3.52 16.75
N TYR A 132 1.82 4.01 15.94
CA TYR A 132 1.78 3.79 14.49
C TYR A 132 2.07 5.10 13.76
N ILE A 133 2.94 5.04 12.76
CA ILE A 133 3.20 6.17 11.86
C ILE A 133 2.94 5.70 10.43
N GLY A 134 1.84 6.19 9.85
CA GLY A 134 1.49 5.93 8.45
C GLY A 134 2.13 6.96 7.54
N ILE A 135 2.91 6.52 6.56
CA ILE A 135 3.68 7.37 5.63
C ILE A 135 3.18 7.14 4.20
N ASP A 136 2.49 8.12 3.63
CA ASP A 136 2.09 8.07 2.22
C ASP A 136 3.33 8.09 1.30
N PRO A 137 3.40 7.25 0.26
CA PRO A 137 4.51 7.24 -0.69
C PRO A 137 4.84 8.60 -1.29
N SER A 138 3.84 9.47 -1.45
CA SER A 138 4.05 10.82 -1.98
C SER A 138 4.89 11.70 -1.06
N LEU A 139 4.88 11.45 0.25
CA LEU A 139 5.72 12.18 1.18
C LEU A 139 7.21 11.96 0.88
N ILE A 140 7.58 10.74 0.52
CA ILE A 140 8.96 10.39 0.17
C ILE A 140 9.32 10.87 -1.24
N THR A 141 8.42 10.66 -2.23
CA THR A 141 8.68 11.03 -3.63
C THR A 141 8.62 12.54 -3.87
N GLN A 142 7.85 13.27 -3.07
CA GLN A 142 7.68 14.73 -3.15
C GLN A 142 8.41 15.45 -2.01
N TRP A 143 9.51 14.86 -1.51
CA TRP A 143 10.31 15.49 -0.47
C TRP A 143 10.68 16.93 -0.86
N PRO A 144 10.55 17.90 0.04
CA PRO A 144 10.75 19.30 -0.31
C PRO A 144 12.13 19.57 -0.88
N LYS A 145 12.17 20.22 -2.05
CA LYS A 145 13.44 20.62 -2.67
C LYS A 145 14.15 21.63 -1.76
N GLY A 146 15.42 21.38 -1.46
CA GLY A 146 16.23 22.20 -0.59
C GLY A 146 16.34 21.74 0.85
N LEU A 147 15.51 20.78 1.29
CA LEU A 147 15.78 20.04 2.53
C LEU A 147 16.81 18.95 2.30
N VAL A 148 17.54 18.60 3.36
CA VAL A 148 18.46 17.46 3.36
C VAL A 148 17.67 16.21 2.98
N GLN A 149 18.24 15.36 2.13
CA GLN A 149 17.65 14.06 1.80
C GLN A 149 17.49 13.24 3.09
N PRO A 150 16.31 12.60 3.29
CA PRO A 150 16.04 11.89 4.54
C PRO A 150 16.94 10.67 4.77
N PHE A 151 17.57 10.15 3.70
CA PHE A 151 18.34 8.90 3.78
C PHE A 151 19.71 9.02 3.12
N GLY A 152 20.72 8.37 3.71
CA GLY A 152 22.01 8.16 3.09
C GLY A 152 21.92 7.20 1.88
N TYR A 153 22.77 7.37 0.87
CA TYR A 153 22.69 6.60 -0.39
C TYR A 153 22.82 5.07 -0.20
N LYS A 154 23.49 4.63 0.88
CA LYS A 154 23.69 3.20 1.20
C LYS A 154 22.85 2.73 2.39
N SER A 155 21.90 3.52 2.83
CA SER A 155 21.13 3.22 4.01
C SER A 155 20.06 2.15 3.76
N ILE A 156 19.66 1.46 4.83
CA ILE A 156 18.62 0.43 4.77
C ILE A 156 17.26 1.05 4.41
N LEU A 157 16.96 2.24 4.92
CA LEU A 157 15.73 2.97 4.62
C LEU A 157 15.70 3.46 3.17
N ASN A 158 16.86 3.97 2.65
CA ASN A 158 16.93 4.33 1.24
C ASN A 158 16.67 3.12 0.34
N ARG A 159 17.26 1.97 0.66
CA ARG A 159 17.03 0.72 -0.05
C ARG A 159 15.53 0.33 0.04
N PHE A 160 14.95 0.31 1.23
CA PHE A 160 13.56 -0.05 1.46
C PHE A 160 12.61 0.83 0.66
N PHE A 161 12.71 2.15 0.78
CA PHE A 161 11.83 3.05 0.05
C PHE A 161 12.07 3.01 -1.46
N SER A 162 13.32 3.05 -1.94
CA SER A 162 13.61 3.01 -3.39
C SER A 162 13.12 1.74 -4.06
N GLU A 163 13.21 0.60 -3.38
CA GLU A 163 12.71 -0.68 -3.88
C GLU A 163 11.17 -0.78 -3.83
N ASN A 164 10.50 -0.01 -2.96
CA ASN A 164 9.06 -0.16 -2.66
C ASN A 164 8.18 1.02 -3.08
N LEU A 165 8.74 2.10 -3.66
CA LEU A 165 7.98 3.28 -4.10
C LEU A 165 7.23 3.07 -5.42
N SER A 166 7.71 2.23 -6.33
CA SER A 166 7.05 2.00 -7.63
C SER A 166 5.73 1.25 -7.44
N GLU A 167 4.77 1.45 -8.36
CA GLU A 167 3.50 0.71 -8.33
C GLU A 167 3.72 -0.82 -8.42
N ARG A 168 4.71 -1.26 -9.18
CA ARG A 168 5.06 -2.68 -9.28
C ARG A 168 5.64 -3.21 -7.98
N ALA A 169 6.45 -2.43 -7.32
CA ALA A 169 7.07 -2.77 -6.03
C ALA A 169 6.09 -2.64 -4.85
N ALA A 170 4.98 -1.91 -5.03
CA ALA A 170 3.93 -1.84 -4.02
C ALA A 170 3.33 -3.21 -3.64
N CYS A 171 3.57 -4.24 -4.45
CA CYS A 171 3.11 -5.60 -4.19
C CYS A 171 4.18 -6.50 -3.55
N LYS A 172 5.37 -5.98 -3.24
CA LYS A 172 6.37 -6.70 -2.45
C LYS A 172 5.94 -6.73 -0.99
N ARG A 173 6.14 -7.88 -0.35
CA ARG A 173 5.84 -8.11 1.06
C ARG A 173 7.11 -7.94 1.89
N ASP A 174 7.72 -6.78 1.77
CA ASP A 174 8.97 -6.47 2.45
C ASP A 174 8.70 -5.69 3.73
N TYR A 175 9.53 -5.88 4.74
CA TYR A 175 9.53 -5.05 5.94
C TYR A 175 10.95 -4.90 6.48
N VAL A 176 11.13 -3.96 7.40
CA VAL A 176 12.39 -3.77 8.11
C VAL A 176 12.12 -3.86 9.61
N ASP A 177 12.82 -4.75 10.28
CA ASP A 177 12.84 -4.83 11.73
C ASP A 177 13.94 -3.95 12.29
N PHE A 178 13.62 -3.29 13.41
CA PHE A 178 14.58 -2.49 14.16
C PHE A 178 14.57 -2.90 15.61
N GLN A 179 15.73 -3.33 16.10
CA GLN A 179 15.94 -3.66 17.50
C GLN A 179 16.69 -2.53 18.18
N LEU A 180 16.13 -2.00 19.28
CA LEU A 180 16.77 -0.98 20.09
C LEU A 180 18.04 -1.52 20.76
N LEU A 181 19.13 -0.77 20.66
CA LEU A 181 20.43 -1.08 21.27
C LEU A 181 20.88 -0.03 22.26
N GLY A 182 20.51 1.23 22.06
CA GLY A 182 20.97 2.39 22.82
C GLY A 182 19.85 3.14 23.52
N GLU A 183 20.03 4.45 23.67
CA GLU A 183 19.00 5.34 24.20
C GLU A 183 17.90 5.53 23.16
N ASP A 184 16.64 5.44 23.59
CA ASP A 184 15.49 5.50 22.70
C ASP A 184 15.01 6.93 22.43
N PRO A 185 15.19 7.48 21.22
CA PRO A 185 14.76 8.83 20.87
C PRO A 185 13.31 8.90 20.39
N ILE A 186 12.67 7.76 20.05
CA ILE A 186 11.36 7.74 19.39
C ILE A 186 10.26 8.40 20.22
N PRO A 187 10.14 8.18 21.54
CA PRO A 187 9.10 8.82 22.35
C PRO A 187 9.13 10.35 22.27
N GLN A 188 10.32 10.96 22.29
CA GLN A 188 10.45 12.41 22.14
C GLN A 188 10.02 12.88 20.76
N ILE A 189 10.46 12.18 19.71
CA ILE A 189 10.10 12.51 18.32
C ILE A 189 8.60 12.38 18.08
N ALA A 190 7.98 11.32 18.63
CA ALA A 190 6.54 11.12 18.57
C ALA A 190 5.75 12.27 19.23
N ASN A 191 6.19 12.69 20.42
CA ASN A 191 5.59 13.85 21.10
C ASN A 191 5.64 15.11 20.28
N GLU A 192 6.75 15.38 19.58
CA GLU A 192 6.90 16.55 18.74
C GLU A 192 5.99 16.46 17.50
N LEU A 193 5.86 15.30 16.87
CA LEU A 193 4.92 15.07 15.77
C LEU A 193 3.48 15.31 16.19
N ILE A 194 3.07 14.74 17.33
CA ILE A 194 1.72 14.89 17.87
C ILE A 194 1.45 16.35 18.20
N ARG A 195 2.42 17.02 18.82
CA ARG A 195 2.31 18.45 19.14
C ARG A 195 2.16 19.29 17.89
N ALA A 196 2.91 19.02 16.82
CA ALA A 196 2.81 19.71 15.56
C ALA A 196 1.38 19.60 14.97
N TYR A 197 0.77 18.40 15.02
CA TYR A 197 -0.59 18.17 14.55
C TYR A 197 -1.67 18.77 15.46
N SER A 198 -1.47 18.78 16.75
CA SER A 198 -2.45 19.30 17.72
C SER A 198 -2.50 20.83 17.71
N GLU A 199 -1.32 21.48 17.72
CA GLU A 199 -1.24 22.93 17.82
C GLU A 199 -1.36 23.63 16.47
N LYS A 200 -0.97 23.01 15.36
CA LYS A 200 -0.99 23.53 13.98
C LYS A 200 -0.52 24.98 13.87
N ARG A 201 0.56 25.32 14.58
CA ARG A 201 1.17 26.65 14.52
C ARG A 201 1.65 26.97 13.09
N VAL A 202 1.81 28.24 12.78
CA VAL A 202 2.37 28.66 11.48
C VAL A 202 3.72 27.95 11.29
N GLY A 203 3.84 27.19 10.18
CA GLY A 203 5.06 26.42 9.87
C GLY A 203 5.10 25.00 10.43
N TYR A 204 4.03 24.50 11.07
CA TYR A 204 4.00 23.14 11.65
C TYR A 204 4.39 22.04 10.67
N GLN A 205 4.20 22.23 9.35
CA GLN A 205 4.64 21.29 8.34
C GLN A 205 6.18 21.11 8.36
N PHE A 206 6.95 22.16 8.67
CA PHE A 206 8.42 22.05 8.83
C PHE A 206 8.78 21.29 10.09
N ASP A 207 8.00 21.42 11.17
CA ASP A 207 8.20 20.65 12.40
C ASP A 207 7.98 19.16 12.12
N ILE A 208 6.96 18.80 11.31
CA ILE A 208 6.72 17.44 10.86
C ILE A 208 7.91 16.90 10.07
N TYR A 209 8.40 17.63 9.05
CA TYR A 209 9.57 17.19 8.27
C TYR A 209 10.83 17.08 9.13
N SER A 210 11.04 18.01 10.07
CA SER A 210 12.15 17.96 11.01
C SER A 210 12.09 16.72 11.89
N SER A 211 10.92 16.40 12.44
CA SER A 211 10.72 15.20 13.28
C SER A 211 10.92 13.91 12.47
N LEU A 212 10.43 13.85 11.22
CA LEU A 212 10.68 12.70 10.35
C LEU A 212 12.17 12.53 10.01
N LEU A 213 12.89 13.62 9.74
CA LEU A 213 14.34 13.55 9.51
C LEU A 213 15.07 12.97 10.72
N ARG A 214 14.69 13.38 11.93
CA ARG A 214 15.28 12.86 13.17
C ARG A 214 14.91 11.39 13.40
N LEU A 215 13.66 11.02 13.10
CA LEU A 215 13.20 9.63 13.15
C LEU A 215 14.06 8.74 12.23
N PHE A 216 14.17 9.12 10.96
CA PHE A 216 14.95 8.35 9.99
C PHE A 216 16.45 8.32 10.35
N ALA A 217 17.00 9.44 10.82
CA ALA A 217 18.38 9.49 11.27
C ALA A 217 18.63 8.59 12.50
N ALA A 218 17.68 8.51 13.43
CA ALA A 218 17.76 7.60 14.57
C ALA A 218 17.73 6.13 14.15
N LEU A 219 16.83 5.77 13.23
CA LEU A 219 16.70 4.39 12.71
C LEU A 219 17.91 3.94 11.88
N GLU A 220 18.63 4.89 11.28
CA GLU A 220 19.86 4.64 10.51
C GLU A 220 21.12 4.63 11.40
N ASN A 221 21.02 5.02 12.66
CA ASN A 221 22.14 5.05 13.58
C ASN A 221 22.40 3.64 14.17
N PRO A 222 23.53 2.97 13.82
CA PRO A 222 23.82 1.62 14.30
C PRO A 222 24.15 1.55 15.81
N GLU A 223 24.38 2.68 16.47
CA GLU A 223 24.53 2.74 17.91
C GLU A 223 23.17 2.72 18.66
N LEU A 224 22.11 3.16 17.98
CA LEU A 224 20.75 3.20 18.51
C LEU A 224 19.93 1.99 18.10
N TYR A 225 20.01 1.58 16.84
CA TYR A 225 19.20 0.49 16.29
C TYR A 225 20.02 -0.49 15.45
N ARG A 226 19.73 -1.77 15.64
CA ARG A 226 20.10 -2.81 14.68
C ARG A 226 18.93 -3.01 13.74
N ALA A 227 19.14 -2.78 12.44
CA ALA A 227 18.12 -2.91 11.42
C ALA A 227 18.34 -4.18 10.58
N GLU A 228 17.27 -4.90 10.30
CA GLU A 228 17.24 -6.09 9.44
C GLU A 228 16.17 -5.92 8.34
N TYR A 229 16.58 -5.99 7.08
CA TYR A 229 15.68 -5.95 5.94
C TYR A 229 15.21 -7.36 5.61
N VAL A 230 13.91 -7.61 5.81
CA VAL A 230 13.26 -8.89 5.52
C VAL A 230 12.51 -8.77 4.20
N SER A 231 12.91 -9.56 3.20
CA SER A 231 12.25 -9.59 1.91
C SER A 231 11.53 -10.92 1.72
N LEU A 232 10.20 -10.88 1.77
CA LEU A 232 9.33 -12.04 1.54
C LEU A 232 8.96 -12.18 0.05
N GLY A 233 9.49 -11.29 -0.79
CA GLY A 233 9.27 -11.28 -2.23
C GLY A 233 7.87 -10.81 -2.62
N TYR A 234 7.46 -11.16 -3.84
CA TYR A 234 6.16 -10.78 -4.36
C TYR A 234 5.06 -11.71 -3.82
N GLY A 235 3.94 -11.15 -3.41
CA GLY A 235 2.77 -11.92 -3.03
C GLY A 235 2.31 -12.89 -4.14
N ARG A 236 1.71 -14.01 -3.77
CA ARG A 236 1.17 -15.01 -4.72
C ARG A 236 0.28 -14.38 -5.78
N GLU A 237 -0.47 -13.33 -5.42
CA GLU A 237 -1.33 -12.60 -6.36
C GLU A 237 -0.53 -11.95 -7.51
N LEU A 238 0.59 -11.29 -7.22
CA LEU A 238 1.40 -10.66 -8.25
C LEU A 238 2.12 -11.68 -9.12
N ILE A 239 2.63 -12.75 -8.53
CA ILE A 239 3.24 -13.85 -9.29
C ILE A 239 2.19 -14.45 -10.26
N THR A 240 0.97 -14.64 -9.75
CA THR A 240 -0.15 -15.15 -10.56
C THR A 240 -0.54 -14.16 -11.66
N LEU A 241 -0.61 -12.86 -11.32
CA LEU A 241 -0.91 -11.79 -12.28
C LEU A 241 0.13 -11.71 -13.40
N GLU A 242 1.42 -11.74 -13.06
CA GLU A 242 2.50 -11.69 -14.06
C GLU A 242 2.51 -12.95 -14.94
N LYS A 243 2.24 -14.13 -14.38
CA LYS A 243 2.04 -15.34 -15.16
C LYS A 243 0.84 -15.22 -16.10
N ALA A 244 -0.29 -14.68 -15.61
CA ALA A 244 -1.47 -14.45 -16.42
C ALA A 244 -1.19 -13.46 -17.57
N LYS A 245 -0.55 -12.33 -17.28
CA LYS A 245 -0.15 -11.35 -18.30
C LYS A 245 0.75 -11.96 -19.35
N LYS A 246 1.77 -12.71 -18.93
CA LYS A 246 2.70 -13.39 -19.85
C LYS A 246 1.97 -14.33 -20.80
N LEU A 247 1.10 -15.20 -20.29
CA LEU A 247 0.30 -16.12 -21.09
C LEU A 247 -0.63 -15.38 -22.08
N ILE A 248 -1.24 -14.28 -21.64
CA ILE A 248 -2.09 -13.44 -22.50
C ILE A 248 -1.26 -12.80 -23.61
N GLU A 249 -0.07 -12.29 -23.32
CA GLU A 249 0.82 -11.67 -24.29
C GLU A 249 1.38 -12.68 -25.30
N GLU A 250 1.84 -13.84 -24.85
CA GLU A 250 2.33 -14.95 -25.70
C GLU A 250 1.26 -15.42 -26.70
N ARG A 251 -0.01 -15.38 -26.30
CA ARG A 251 -1.15 -15.76 -27.14
C ARG A 251 -1.82 -14.57 -27.82
N HIS A 252 -1.17 -13.42 -27.83
CA HIS A 252 -1.66 -12.17 -28.46
C HIS A 252 -3.07 -11.78 -28.01
N GLY A 253 -3.43 -12.06 -26.76
CA GLY A 253 -4.75 -11.78 -26.19
C GLY A 253 -5.84 -12.80 -26.57
N ASN A 254 -5.55 -13.79 -27.42
CA ASN A 254 -6.51 -14.83 -27.81
C ASN A 254 -6.55 -15.97 -26.78
N VAL A 255 -7.11 -15.67 -25.59
CA VAL A 255 -7.19 -16.58 -24.46
C VAL A 255 -8.60 -16.59 -23.90
N ARG A 256 -9.15 -17.79 -23.67
CA ARG A 256 -10.44 -17.96 -22.97
C ARG A 256 -10.19 -17.91 -21.45
N ARG A 257 -11.06 -17.17 -20.73
CA ARG A 257 -10.98 -17.06 -19.25
C ARG A 257 -10.85 -18.42 -18.56
N ALA A 258 -11.67 -19.40 -18.98
CA ALA A 258 -11.66 -20.73 -18.40
C ALA A 258 -10.37 -21.52 -18.69
N GLU A 259 -9.73 -21.27 -19.82
CA GLU A 259 -8.42 -21.85 -20.17
C GLU A 259 -7.33 -21.30 -19.26
N LEU A 260 -7.26 -19.97 -19.14
CA LEU A 260 -6.29 -19.29 -18.29
C LEU A 260 -6.44 -19.70 -16.81
N ALA A 261 -7.68 -19.78 -16.34
CA ALA A 261 -8.00 -20.19 -14.99
C ALA A 261 -7.53 -21.64 -14.69
N ARG A 262 -7.77 -22.56 -15.63
CA ARG A 262 -7.35 -23.95 -15.52
C ARG A 262 -5.83 -24.10 -15.54
N GLU A 263 -5.16 -23.37 -16.44
CA GLU A 263 -3.71 -23.44 -16.61
C GLU A 263 -2.95 -22.86 -15.40
N LEU A 264 -3.51 -21.81 -14.79
CA LEU A 264 -2.92 -21.19 -13.60
C LEU A 264 -3.40 -21.81 -12.29
N HIS A 265 -4.34 -22.78 -12.32
CA HIS A 265 -4.94 -23.44 -11.16
C HIS A 265 -5.68 -22.47 -10.21
N TYR A 266 -6.37 -21.48 -10.76
CA TYR A 266 -7.18 -20.50 -10.01
C TYR A 266 -8.60 -20.40 -10.56
N SER A 267 -9.52 -19.78 -9.80
CA SER A 267 -10.85 -19.47 -10.31
C SER A 267 -10.84 -18.30 -11.30
N CYS A 268 -11.83 -18.26 -12.21
CA CYS A 268 -12.00 -17.14 -13.13
C CYS A 268 -12.26 -15.81 -12.40
N GLU A 269 -12.97 -15.89 -11.28
CA GLU A 269 -13.31 -14.76 -10.41
C GLU A 269 -12.06 -14.17 -9.78
N TYR A 270 -11.21 -15.02 -9.21
CA TYR A 270 -9.94 -14.62 -8.63
C TYR A 270 -9.04 -13.90 -9.64
N LEU A 271 -8.80 -14.52 -10.81
CA LEU A 271 -7.99 -13.90 -11.87
C LEU A 271 -8.58 -12.59 -12.38
N SER A 272 -9.92 -12.47 -12.43
CA SER A 272 -10.58 -11.24 -12.85
C SER A 272 -10.46 -10.14 -11.81
N ARG A 273 -10.52 -10.50 -10.53
CA ARG A 273 -10.33 -9.57 -9.41
C ARG A 273 -8.91 -9.01 -9.40
N ILE A 274 -7.89 -9.87 -9.34
CA ILE A 274 -6.48 -9.40 -9.29
C ILE A 274 -6.10 -8.61 -10.55
N MET A 275 -6.59 -9.00 -11.72
CA MET A 275 -6.36 -8.26 -12.96
C MET A 275 -6.94 -6.84 -12.86
N LYS A 276 -8.18 -6.69 -12.36
CA LYS A 276 -8.84 -5.39 -12.21
C LYS A 276 -8.16 -4.52 -11.15
N GLU A 277 -7.81 -5.09 -10.00
CA GLU A 277 -7.14 -4.37 -8.90
C GLU A 277 -5.77 -3.82 -9.31
N HIS A 278 -4.98 -4.63 -10.02
CA HIS A 278 -3.61 -4.25 -10.35
C HIS A 278 -3.42 -3.55 -11.71
N THR A 279 -4.37 -3.70 -12.64
CA THR A 279 -4.25 -3.09 -13.98
C THR A 279 -5.32 -2.03 -14.26
N GLY A 280 -6.35 -1.94 -13.43
CA GLY A 280 -7.54 -1.12 -13.70
C GLY A 280 -8.49 -1.72 -14.74
N TYR A 281 -8.11 -2.83 -15.40
CA TYR A 281 -8.88 -3.45 -16.48
C TYR A 281 -9.42 -4.82 -16.06
N THR A 282 -10.65 -5.13 -16.47
CA THR A 282 -11.12 -6.52 -16.38
C THR A 282 -10.26 -7.41 -17.29
N LEU A 283 -10.18 -8.71 -16.97
CA LEU A 283 -9.43 -9.69 -17.78
C LEU A 283 -9.82 -9.63 -19.27
N LYS A 284 -11.13 -9.50 -19.56
CA LYS A 284 -11.65 -9.36 -20.93
C LYS A 284 -11.10 -8.12 -21.63
N VAL A 285 -11.12 -6.96 -20.97
CA VAL A 285 -10.63 -5.70 -21.51
C VAL A 285 -9.12 -5.75 -21.72
N TYR A 286 -8.39 -6.35 -20.79
CA TYR A 286 -6.95 -6.53 -20.91
C TYR A 286 -6.58 -7.38 -22.15
N CYS A 287 -7.20 -8.55 -22.31
CA CYS A 287 -7.02 -9.39 -23.51
C CYS A 287 -7.32 -8.62 -24.80
N GLN A 288 -8.43 -7.87 -24.83
CA GLN A 288 -8.82 -7.05 -25.97
C GLN A 288 -7.78 -5.99 -26.32
N LYS A 289 -7.20 -5.31 -25.33
CA LYS A 289 -6.12 -4.34 -25.56
C LYS A 289 -4.88 -4.99 -26.18
N ILE A 290 -4.49 -6.18 -25.74
CA ILE A 290 -3.39 -6.94 -26.31
C ILE A 290 -3.71 -7.35 -27.76
N GLN A 291 -4.93 -7.86 -28.04
CA GLN A 291 -5.37 -8.19 -29.40
C GLN A 291 -5.30 -7.00 -30.35
N LEU A 292 -5.77 -5.82 -29.90
CA LEU A 292 -5.77 -4.61 -30.71
C LEU A 292 -4.35 -4.09 -30.96
N ARG A 293 -3.45 -4.17 -29.97
CA ARG A 293 -2.04 -3.82 -30.12
C ARG A 293 -1.36 -4.72 -31.16
N GLU A 294 -1.62 -6.02 -31.12
CA GLU A 294 -1.08 -6.96 -32.10
C GLU A 294 -1.70 -6.75 -33.49
N ALA A 295 -3.00 -6.47 -33.59
CA ALA A 295 -3.64 -6.09 -34.84
C ALA A 295 -2.98 -4.87 -35.49
N ALA A 296 -2.73 -3.82 -34.67
CA ALA A 296 -2.07 -2.61 -35.13
C ALA A 296 -0.63 -2.88 -35.61
N ARG A 297 0.10 -3.80 -34.96
CA ARG A 297 1.43 -4.25 -35.37
C ARG A 297 1.38 -4.97 -36.70
N LEU A 298 0.45 -5.92 -36.86
CA LEU A 298 0.27 -6.69 -38.14
C LEU A 298 -0.19 -5.82 -39.28
N LEU A 299 -1.08 -4.85 -39.05
CA LEU A 299 -1.51 -3.89 -40.08
C LEU A 299 -0.36 -3.04 -40.61
N LYS A 300 0.64 -2.72 -39.80
CA LYS A 300 1.84 -1.97 -40.22
C LYS A 300 2.89 -2.85 -40.88
N ALA A 301 3.01 -4.11 -40.44
CA ALA A 301 4.13 -4.97 -40.81
C ALA A 301 3.81 -5.96 -41.92
N SER A 302 2.55 -6.10 -42.37
CA SER A 302 2.14 -7.10 -43.34
C SER A 302 1.04 -6.62 -44.26
N GLU A 303 0.97 -7.25 -45.47
CA GLU A 303 -0.10 -7.07 -46.44
C GLU A 303 -1.29 -8.04 -46.22
N LEU A 304 -1.33 -8.75 -45.10
CA LEU A 304 -2.41 -9.69 -44.81
C LEU A 304 -3.78 -8.98 -44.83
N PRO A 305 -4.81 -9.57 -45.46
CA PRO A 305 -6.15 -9.01 -45.39
C PRO A 305 -6.61 -8.75 -43.96
N VAL A 306 -7.28 -7.63 -43.72
CA VAL A 306 -7.79 -7.26 -42.40
C VAL A 306 -8.62 -8.38 -41.76
N SER A 307 -9.40 -9.10 -42.60
CA SER A 307 -10.20 -10.26 -42.14
C SER A 307 -9.32 -11.41 -41.62
N ARG A 308 -8.17 -11.63 -42.22
CA ARG A 308 -7.21 -12.66 -41.77
C ARG A 308 -6.56 -12.26 -40.45
N ILE A 309 -6.19 -10.98 -40.32
CA ILE A 309 -5.66 -10.46 -39.06
C ILE A 309 -6.71 -10.58 -37.94
N ALA A 310 -7.95 -10.17 -38.20
CA ALA A 310 -9.02 -10.31 -37.22
C ALA A 310 -9.25 -11.79 -36.77
N ALA A 311 -9.29 -12.70 -37.75
CA ALA A 311 -9.46 -14.14 -37.49
C ALA A 311 -8.30 -14.74 -36.69
N SER A 312 -7.05 -14.38 -36.98
CA SER A 312 -5.87 -14.88 -36.24
C SER A 312 -5.86 -14.43 -34.79
N LEU A 313 -6.51 -13.31 -34.48
CA LEU A 313 -6.66 -12.77 -33.12
C LEU A 313 -7.94 -13.24 -32.40
N GLY A 314 -8.68 -14.20 -33.00
CA GLY A 314 -9.85 -14.80 -32.37
C GLY A 314 -11.17 -14.03 -32.57
N TYR A 315 -11.23 -13.06 -33.50
CA TYR A 315 -12.48 -12.38 -33.85
C TYR A 315 -13.23 -13.15 -34.92
N GLU A 316 -14.34 -13.79 -34.53
CA GLU A 316 -15.25 -14.46 -35.44
C GLU A 316 -16.07 -13.47 -36.32
N ASN A 317 -16.35 -12.29 -35.73
CA ASN A 317 -17.16 -11.25 -36.35
C ASN A 317 -16.29 -10.04 -36.73
N ARG A 318 -16.12 -9.88 -38.06
CA ARG A 318 -15.35 -8.77 -38.64
C ARG A 318 -15.93 -7.40 -38.28
N THR A 319 -17.25 -7.25 -38.27
CA THR A 319 -17.89 -5.98 -37.94
C THR A 319 -17.61 -5.59 -36.49
N GLN A 320 -17.61 -6.55 -35.57
CA GLN A 320 -17.25 -6.33 -34.18
C GLN A 320 -15.78 -5.89 -34.04
N PHE A 321 -14.87 -6.54 -34.74
CA PHE A 321 -13.45 -6.15 -34.77
C PHE A 321 -13.26 -4.71 -35.23
N TYR A 322 -13.89 -4.31 -36.35
CA TYR A 322 -13.81 -2.95 -36.88
C TYR A 322 -14.28 -1.91 -35.85
N LYS A 323 -15.46 -2.11 -35.24
CA LYS A 323 -16.01 -1.21 -34.21
C LYS A 323 -15.08 -1.05 -33.01
N ILE A 324 -14.48 -2.16 -32.55
CA ILE A 324 -13.60 -2.14 -31.38
C ILE A 324 -12.27 -1.45 -31.72
N PHE A 325 -11.72 -1.74 -32.90
CA PHE A 325 -10.47 -1.14 -33.38
C PHE A 325 -10.65 0.38 -33.60
N GLU A 326 -11.73 0.79 -34.25
CA GLU A 326 -12.04 2.20 -34.48
C GLU A 326 -12.23 2.98 -33.17
N ARG A 327 -12.87 2.38 -32.18
CA ARG A 327 -13.01 2.99 -30.85
C ARG A 327 -11.66 3.21 -30.15
N GLU A 328 -10.71 2.30 -30.29
CA GLU A 328 -9.39 2.39 -29.63
C GLU A 328 -8.44 3.33 -30.38
N TYR A 329 -8.41 3.25 -31.73
CA TYR A 329 -7.45 4.01 -32.55
C TYR A 329 -8.04 5.22 -33.26
N GLN A 330 -9.34 5.49 -33.10
CA GLN A 330 -10.09 6.59 -33.75
C GLN A 330 -9.97 6.57 -35.29
N MET A 331 -9.77 5.39 -35.85
CA MET A 331 -9.73 5.12 -37.31
C MET A 331 -9.98 3.65 -37.60
N THR A 332 -10.50 3.35 -38.78
CA THR A 332 -10.70 1.97 -39.23
C THR A 332 -9.38 1.23 -39.39
N PRO A 333 -9.34 -0.11 -39.34
CA PRO A 333 -8.12 -0.89 -39.61
C PRO A 333 -7.52 -0.60 -41.02
N THR A 334 -8.34 -0.30 -42.00
CA THR A 334 -7.91 0.03 -43.33
C THR A 334 -7.20 1.38 -43.38
N GLU A 335 -7.83 2.42 -42.86
CA GLU A 335 -7.24 3.76 -42.74
C GLU A 335 -5.94 3.74 -41.93
N TYR A 336 -5.90 2.93 -40.86
CA TYR A 336 -4.70 2.77 -40.03
C TYR A 336 -3.54 2.19 -40.81
N ARG A 337 -3.78 1.20 -41.69
CA ARG A 337 -2.80 0.62 -42.59
C ARG A 337 -2.30 1.65 -43.58
N GLU A 338 -3.21 2.31 -44.30
CA GLU A 338 -2.88 3.31 -45.32
C GLU A 338 -1.99 4.42 -44.74
N LYS A 339 -2.37 4.95 -43.55
CA LYS A 339 -1.59 5.96 -42.85
C LYS A 339 -0.21 5.47 -42.43
N ALA A 340 -0.08 4.19 -42.05
CA ALA A 340 1.19 3.60 -41.63
C ALA A 340 2.13 3.39 -42.84
N HIS A 341 1.60 3.03 -43.99
CA HIS A 341 2.37 2.80 -45.25
C HIS A 341 2.71 4.12 -45.95
N ALA A 342 1.87 5.15 -45.84
CA ALA A 342 2.16 6.49 -46.39
C ALA A 342 3.32 7.22 -45.70
N LYS A 343 3.76 6.73 -44.54
CA LYS A 343 4.88 7.28 -43.73
C LYS A 343 6.20 6.52 -43.96
N ARG A 344 6.20 5.50 -44.80
CA ARG A 344 7.40 4.78 -45.27
C ARG A 344 7.87 5.34 -46.60
#